data_5639b224e6d8cb0b433fbf2b4ff4d43c
#
_entry.id   5639b224e6d8cb0b433fbf2b4ff4d43c
#
_cell.length_a   1.000
_cell.length_b   1.000
_cell.length_c   1.000
_cell.angle_alpha   90.00
_cell.angle_beta   90.00
_cell.angle_gamma   90.00
#
_symmetry.space_group_name_H-M   'P 1'
#
loop_
_entity.id
_entity.type
_entity.pdbx_description
1 polymer ?
#
loop_
_entity_poly.entity_id
_entity_poly.type
_entity_poly.pdbx_seq_one_letter_code
_entity_poly.pdbx_strand_id
1 'polypeptide(L)'
;MYEELRAAGYDGSYQRVCAFVRSWKQERDEGPQRGAFVPMSFEYGDAFQFDWSCEDVFICGLRRRLEVAHVKLAASRAFWLVGYHTQSHEMLFDAHARAFVAFGGVPRRGIYDNMKTAVDKVGPGKEWAINARFHAMCNHYLFEPEFCNRAAGWEKGVVEKNVQDRRRQIWHEAIRMRWESLDVLNIWLAERCRQAWG
;
A
#
# COMPACT_ATOMS: atom_id res chain seq x y z
N MET A 1 -18.12 -20.78 -17.01
CA MET A 1 -19.29 -20.88 -16.09
C MET A 1 -20.63 -20.72 -16.80
N TYR A 2 -21.02 -19.60 -17.47
CA TYR A 2 -22.33 -19.48 -18.16
C TYR A 2 -22.45 -20.43 -19.35
N GLU A 3 -21.40 -20.55 -20.17
CA GLU A 3 -21.36 -21.49 -21.29
C GLU A 3 -21.37 -22.93 -20.86
N GLU A 4 -20.78 -23.29 -19.75
CA GLU A 4 -20.82 -24.60 -19.12
C GLU A 4 -22.23 -24.94 -18.62
N LEU A 5 -22.94 -23.95 -18.02
CA LEU A 5 -24.34 -24.10 -17.62
C LEU A 5 -25.26 -24.35 -18.83
N ARG A 6 -25.01 -23.62 -19.95
CA ARG A 6 -25.74 -23.86 -21.19
C ARG A 6 -25.48 -25.24 -21.78
N ALA A 7 -24.25 -25.71 -21.75
CA ALA A 7 -23.89 -27.06 -22.14
C ALA A 7 -24.53 -28.14 -21.25
N ALA A 8 -24.82 -27.80 -20.00
CA ALA A 8 -25.52 -28.66 -19.03
C ALA A 8 -27.06 -28.55 -19.11
N GLY A 9 -27.61 -27.82 -20.12
CA GLY A 9 -29.03 -27.73 -20.36
C GLY A 9 -29.75 -26.52 -19.75
N TYR A 10 -29.00 -25.52 -19.26
CA TYR A 10 -29.60 -24.30 -18.77
C TYR A 10 -30.05 -23.37 -19.91
N ASP A 11 -31.33 -23.03 -19.98
CA ASP A 11 -31.96 -22.18 -21.00
C ASP A 11 -32.21 -20.72 -20.58
N GLY A 12 -31.84 -20.37 -19.35
CA GLY A 12 -32.06 -19.06 -18.79
C GLY A 12 -31.03 -18.00 -19.30
N SER A 13 -31.34 -16.73 -19.05
CA SER A 13 -30.49 -15.64 -19.48
C SER A 13 -29.24 -15.48 -18.59
N TYR A 14 -28.16 -14.91 -19.16
CA TYR A 14 -26.95 -14.55 -18.43
C TYR A 14 -27.22 -13.64 -17.23
N GLN A 15 -28.19 -12.70 -17.36
CA GLN A 15 -28.58 -11.79 -16.28
C GLN A 15 -29.17 -12.52 -15.07
N ARG A 16 -29.93 -13.61 -15.30
CA ARG A 16 -30.46 -14.46 -14.20
C ARG A 16 -29.34 -15.19 -13.45
N VAL A 17 -28.34 -15.68 -14.19
CA VAL A 17 -27.14 -16.29 -13.55
C VAL A 17 -26.38 -15.25 -12.72
N CYS A 18 -26.19 -14.05 -13.24
CA CYS A 18 -25.54 -12.98 -12.50
C CYS A 18 -26.35 -12.56 -11.24
N ALA A 19 -27.68 -12.46 -11.35
CA ALA A 19 -28.55 -12.16 -10.20
C ALA A 19 -28.47 -13.27 -9.13
N PHE A 20 -28.54 -14.52 -9.53
CA PHE A 20 -28.40 -15.67 -8.64
C PHE A 20 -27.02 -15.67 -7.93
N VAL A 21 -25.95 -15.46 -8.67
CA VAL A 21 -24.58 -15.40 -8.08
C VAL A 21 -24.45 -14.25 -7.09
N ARG A 22 -25.13 -13.10 -7.34
CA ARG A 22 -25.13 -11.98 -6.39
C ARG A 22 -25.87 -12.33 -5.11
N SER A 23 -27.10 -12.89 -5.21
CA SER A 23 -27.87 -13.28 -4.03
C SER A 23 -27.16 -14.39 -3.24
N TRP A 24 -26.62 -15.37 -3.94
CA TRP A 24 -25.84 -16.45 -3.31
C TRP A 24 -24.58 -15.97 -2.59
N LYS A 25 -23.90 -14.97 -3.14
CA LYS A 25 -22.77 -14.32 -2.44
C LYS A 25 -23.24 -13.53 -1.23
N GLN A 26 -24.35 -12.80 -1.34
CA GLN A 26 -24.93 -12.06 -0.20
C GLN A 26 -25.36 -13.00 0.91
N GLU A 27 -26.05 -14.09 0.62
CA GLU A 27 -26.47 -15.09 1.61
C GLU A 27 -25.26 -15.77 2.30
N ARG A 28 -24.13 -15.90 1.61
CA ARG A 28 -22.90 -16.43 2.20
C ARG A 28 -22.14 -15.39 3.03
N ASP A 29 -22.25 -14.11 2.67
CA ASP A 29 -21.68 -13.00 3.46
C ASP A 29 -22.56 -12.68 4.70
N GLU A 30 -23.85 -13.07 4.71
CA GLU A 30 -24.76 -12.93 5.84
C GLU A 30 -24.64 -14.07 6.88
N GLY A 31 -23.84 -15.09 6.61
CA GLY A 31 -23.46 -16.08 7.63
C GLY A 31 -22.71 -15.43 8.82
N PRO A 32 -22.69 -16.07 10.03
CA PRO A 32 -22.21 -15.46 11.27
C PRO A 32 -20.69 -15.24 11.35
N GLN A 33 -20.08 -14.82 10.26
CA GLN A 33 -18.67 -14.39 10.18
C GLN A 33 -18.53 -12.88 9.97
N ARG A 34 -19.34 -12.07 10.66
CA ARG A 34 -18.82 -10.80 11.13
C ARG A 34 -17.88 -11.12 12.28
N GLY A 35 -16.68 -11.59 11.94
CA GLY A 35 -15.58 -11.60 12.90
C GLY A 35 -15.57 -10.25 13.58
N ALA A 36 -15.68 -10.21 14.90
CA ALA A 36 -15.61 -8.97 15.65
C ALA A 36 -14.37 -8.24 15.14
N PHE A 37 -14.58 -7.04 14.57
CA PHE A 37 -13.49 -6.18 14.18
C PHE A 37 -12.76 -5.81 15.48
N VAL A 38 -11.66 -6.50 15.75
CA VAL A 38 -10.75 -6.15 16.83
C VAL A 38 -9.83 -5.06 16.26
N PRO A 39 -9.98 -3.79 16.67
CA PRO A 39 -9.04 -2.77 16.24
C PRO A 39 -7.63 -3.20 16.67
N MET A 40 -6.72 -3.37 15.71
CA MET A 40 -5.33 -3.61 16.06
C MET A 40 -4.79 -2.34 16.72
N SER A 41 -4.44 -2.44 18.00
CA SER A 41 -3.71 -1.41 18.71
C SER A 41 -2.22 -1.70 18.54
N PHE A 42 -1.49 -0.72 18.02
CA PHE A 42 -0.03 -0.78 17.91
C PHE A 42 0.60 0.09 18.99
N GLU A 43 1.66 -0.40 19.59
CA GLU A 43 2.51 0.40 20.47
C GLU A 43 3.39 1.34 19.65
N TYR A 44 3.85 2.43 20.27
CA TYR A 44 4.83 3.31 19.63
C TYR A 44 6.13 2.55 19.36
N GLY A 45 6.67 2.70 18.14
CA GLY A 45 7.86 1.98 17.69
C GLY A 45 7.63 0.52 17.34
N ASP A 46 6.39 0.00 17.36
CA ASP A 46 6.12 -1.38 17.02
C ASP A 46 6.19 -1.63 15.51
N ALA A 47 5.38 -0.93 14.73
CA ALA A 47 5.27 -1.22 13.30
C ALA A 47 5.15 0.03 12.42
N PHE A 48 5.60 -0.10 11.16
CA PHE A 48 5.28 0.79 10.07
C PHE A 48 4.66 0.02 8.91
N GLN A 49 3.93 0.70 8.06
CA GLN A 49 3.40 0.19 6.80
C GLN A 49 4.10 0.86 5.64
N PHE A 50 4.41 0.11 4.59
CA PHE A 50 4.97 0.61 3.34
C PHE A 50 4.05 0.29 2.17
N ASP A 51 3.85 1.26 1.27
CA ASP A 51 3.09 1.10 0.04
C ASP A 51 3.66 1.98 -1.08
N TRP A 52 3.47 1.55 -2.32
CA TRP A 52 3.72 2.35 -3.51
C TRP A 52 2.41 2.84 -4.12
N SER A 53 2.43 4.06 -4.63
CA SER A 53 1.36 4.57 -5.48
C SER A 53 1.91 5.31 -6.69
N CYS A 54 1.11 5.40 -7.74
CA CYS A 54 1.45 6.16 -8.94
C CYS A 54 0.66 7.46 -8.92
N GLU A 55 1.36 8.58 -9.07
CA GLU A 55 0.75 9.91 -9.03
C GLU A 55 1.26 10.77 -10.19
N ASP A 56 0.39 11.64 -10.71
CA ASP A 56 0.74 12.57 -11.77
C ASP A 56 1.06 13.95 -11.21
N VAL A 57 2.11 14.60 -11.71
CA VAL A 57 2.49 15.98 -11.39
C VAL A 57 3.06 16.70 -12.61
N PHE A 58 3.26 18.02 -12.53
CA PHE A 58 3.92 18.81 -13.57
C PHE A 58 5.31 19.24 -13.12
N ILE A 59 6.35 18.70 -13.77
CA ILE A 59 7.76 19.04 -13.53
C ILE A 59 8.32 19.66 -14.81
N CYS A 60 8.94 20.84 -14.70
CA CYS A 60 9.44 21.62 -15.84
C CYS A 60 8.36 21.81 -16.93
N GLY A 61 7.10 22.04 -16.55
CA GLY A 61 5.99 22.21 -17.48
C GLY A 61 5.46 20.92 -18.14
N LEU A 62 6.09 19.78 -17.89
CA LEU A 62 5.69 18.49 -18.45
C LEU A 62 4.96 17.64 -17.40
N ARG A 63 3.85 17.01 -17.81
CA ARG A 63 3.19 16.01 -16.98
C ARG A 63 4.10 14.79 -16.82
N ARG A 64 4.39 14.45 -15.59
CA ARG A 64 5.20 13.28 -15.20
C ARG A 64 4.39 12.38 -14.29
N ARG A 65 4.47 11.08 -14.54
CA ARG A 65 3.97 10.05 -13.65
C ARG A 65 5.12 9.62 -12.74
N LEU A 66 4.89 9.75 -11.45
CA LEU A 66 5.87 9.39 -10.41
C LEU A 66 5.38 8.17 -9.64
N GLU A 67 6.34 7.39 -9.19
CA GLU A 67 6.15 6.35 -8.19
C GLU A 67 6.38 6.97 -6.81
N VAL A 68 5.38 6.89 -5.95
CA VAL A 68 5.43 7.52 -4.64
C VAL A 68 5.50 6.46 -3.56
N ALA A 69 6.60 6.47 -2.82
CA ALA A 69 6.77 5.68 -1.63
C ALA A 69 5.98 6.33 -0.47
N HIS A 70 5.23 5.54 0.21
CA HIS A 70 4.46 5.93 1.39
C HIS A 70 4.86 5.05 2.57
N VAL A 71 5.52 5.64 3.57
CA VAL A 71 5.88 5.00 4.83
C VAL A 71 5.03 5.58 5.94
N LYS A 72 4.36 4.75 6.72
CA LYS A 72 3.41 5.19 7.75
C LYS A 72 3.62 4.44 9.05
N LEU A 73 3.75 5.15 10.16
CA LEU A 73 3.77 4.55 11.49
C LEU A 73 2.37 4.05 11.88
N ALA A 74 2.30 2.81 12.37
CA ALA A 74 1.04 2.17 12.69
C ALA A 74 0.36 2.81 13.91
N ALA A 75 1.12 3.18 14.95
CA ALA A 75 0.60 3.75 16.20
C ALA A 75 0.22 5.23 16.04
N SER A 76 1.17 6.10 15.71
CA SER A 76 0.98 7.56 15.63
C SER A 76 0.25 8.01 14.37
N ARG A 77 0.22 7.15 13.33
CA ARG A 77 -0.25 7.48 11.98
C ARG A 77 0.57 8.56 11.26
N ALA A 78 1.70 8.97 11.80
CA ALA A 78 2.63 9.82 11.09
C ALA A 78 3.09 9.12 9.81
N PHE A 79 3.20 9.86 8.72
CA PHE A 79 3.55 9.29 7.44
C PHE A 79 4.60 10.13 6.72
N TRP A 80 5.31 9.49 5.79
CA TRP A 80 6.33 10.11 4.97
C TRP A 80 6.14 9.76 3.51
N LEU A 81 6.20 10.75 2.63
CA LEU A 81 6.03 10.61 1.19
C LEU A 81 7.31 11.01 0.47
N VAL A 82 7.73 10.20 -0.50
CA VAL A 82 8.84 10.52 -1.40
C VAL A 82 8.47 10.11 -2.82
N GLY A 83 8.63 11.03 -3.76
CA GLY A 83 8.42 10.76 -5.18
C GLY A 83 9.69 10.29 -5.87
N TYR A 84 9.55 9.32 -6.79
CA TYR A 84 10.62 8.75 -7.60
C TYR A 84 10.17 8.55 -9.04
N HIS A 85 11.13 8.34 -9.94
CA HIS A 85 10.83 7.99 -11.34
C HIS A 85 10.52 6.49 -11.53
N THR A 86 10.99 5.64 -10.64
CA THR A 86 10.86 4.18 -10.71
C THR A 86 10.69 3.55 -9.32
N GLN A 87 10.28 2.28 -9.29
CA GLN A 87 10.22 1.46 -8.06
C GLN A 87 11.43 0.50 -7.98
N SER A 88 12.65 1.00 -8.14
CA SER A 88 13.85 0.16 -7.97
C SER A 88 14.17 -0.11 -6.50
N HIS A 89 15.06 -1.08 -6.24
CA HIS A 89 15.54 -1.36 -4.89
C HIS A 89 16.23 -0.15 -4.25
N GLU A 90 16.99 0.61 -5.04
CA GLU A 90 17.67 1.82 -4.58
C GLU A 90 16.65 2.87 -4.07
N MET A 91 15.55 3.05 -4.81
CA MET A 91 14.48 3.97 -4.44
C MET A 91 13.73 3.48 -3.20
N LEU A 92 13.53 2.17 -3.08
CA LEU A 92 12.96 1.55 -1.90
C LEU A 92 13.83 1.82 -0.66
N PHE A 93 15.14 1.61 -0.77
CA PHE A 93 16.08 1.81 0.34
C PHE A 93 16.19 3.28 0.73
N ASP A 94 16.26 4.19 -0.24
CA ASP A 94 16.25 5.65 0.00
C ASP A 94 14.96 6.09 0.70
N ALA A 95 13.80 5.57 0.29
CA ALA A 95 12.52 5.88 0.92
C ALA A 95 12.49 5.48 2.41
N HIS A 96 13.00 4.29 2.74
CA HIS A 96 13.11 3.83 4.12
C HIS A 96 14.09 4.69 4.92
N ALA A 97 15.28 4.97 4.37
CA ALA A 97 16.28 5.80 5.03
C ALA A 97 15.72 7.20 5.37
N ARG A 98 15.08 7.87 4.40
CA ARG A 98 14.46 9.19 4.60
C ARG A 98 13.34 9.14 5.65
N ALA A 99 12.48 8.12 5.60
CA ALA A 99 11.39 7.97 6.54
C ALA A 99 11.90 7.74 7.97
N PHE A 100 12.87 6.85 8.16
CA PHE A 100 13.42 6.55 9.47
C PHE A 100 14.16 7.75 10.08
N VAL A 101 14.88 8.52 9.26
CA VAL A 101 15.46 9.80 9.70
C VAL A 101 14.37 10.79 10.12
N ALA A 102 13.30 10.91 9.34
CA ALA A 102 12.20 11.83 9.63
C ALA A 102 11.44 11.44 10.90
N PHE A 103 11.23 10.14 11.14
CA PHE A 103 10.56 9.63 12.35
C PHE A 103 11.45 9.61 13.59
N GLY A 104 12.76 9.80 13.43
CA GLY A 104 13.72 9.73 14.53
C GLY A 104 14.02 8.32 15.06
N GLY A 105 13.70 7.28 14.26
CA GLY A 105 13.95 5.91 14.65
C GLY A 105 13.38 4.90 13.65
N VAL A 106 13.70 3.61 13.90
CA VAL A 106 13.23 2.48 13.10
C VAL A 106 12.27 1.64 13.93
N PRO A 107 11.01 1.45 13.51
CA PRO A 107 10.10 0.53 14.17
C PRO A 107 10.55 -0.93 14.03
N ARG A 108 10.13 -1.79 14.97
CA ARG A 108 10.55 -3.20 15.03
C ARG A 108 10.10 -4.02 13.83
N ARG A 109 8.96 -3.69 13.22
CA ARG A 109 8.34 -4.45 12.12
C ARG A 109 7.96 -3.55 10.96
N GLY A 110 8.18 -4.05 9.74
CA GLY A 110 7.74 -3.41 8.50
C GLY A 110 6.65 -4.24 7.82
N ILE A 111 5.44 -3.67 7.66
CA ILE A 111 4.29 -4.33 7.03
C ILE A 111 4.22 -3.91 5.56
N TYR A 112 4.27 -4.89 4.65
CA TYR A 112 4.32 -4.70 3.21
C TYR A 112 3.13 -5.35 2.52
N ASP A 113 2.46 -4.61 1.63
CA ASP A 113 1.41 -5.16 0.81
C ASP A 113 1.94 -5.50 -0.59
N ASN A 114 2.04 -6.79 -0.89
CA ASN A 114 2.22 -7.35 -2.23
C ASN A 114 3.38 -6.71 -3.06
N MET A 115 4.52 -6.42 -2.42
CA MET A 115 5.65 -5.73 -3.02
C MET A 115 6.48 -6.66 -3.93
N LYS A 116 6.40 -6.46 -5.25
CA LYS A 116 7.19 -7.19 -6.25
C LYS A 116 8.71 -7.00 -6.10
N THR A 117 9.14 -5.86 -5.55
CA THR A 117 10.55 -5.54 -5.31
C THR A 117 11.12 -6.20 -4.04
N ALA A 118 10.27 -6.64 -3.12
CA ALA A 118 10.70 -7.31 -1.89
C ALA A 118 10.75 -8.83 -2.03
N VAL A 119 10.11 -9.40 -3.07
CA VAL A 119 9.92 -10.85 -3.19
C VAL A 119 10.25 -11.30 -4.59
N ASP A 120 11.16 -12.26 -4.72
CA ASP A 120 11.46 -12.95 -5.97
C ASP A 120 10.47 -14.12 -6.16
N LYS A 121 9.92 -14.27 -7.38
CA LYS A 121 9.10 -15.43 -7.74
C LYS A 121 10.00 -16.65 -7.90
N VAL A 122 9.94 -17.60 -6.98
CA VAL A 122 10.65 -18.87 -7.10
C VAL A 122 9.66 -20.00 -7.39
N GLY A 123 9.65 -20.51 -8.65
CA GLY A 123 9.09 -21.81 -9.02
C GLY A 123 7.56 -21.96 -9.04
N PRO A 124 7.04 -23.13 -9.48
CA PRO A 124 5.61 -23.47 -9.55
C PRO A 124 5.06 -24.00 -8.22
N GLY A 125 5.31 -23.30 -7.15
CA GLY A 125 4.77 -23.54 -5.81
C GLY A 125 4.94 -22.26 -5.01
N LYS A 126 3.91 -21.83 -4.30
CA LYS A 126 3.74 -20.53 -3.62
C LYS A 126 4.81 -20.17 -2.56
N GLU A 127 6.06 -20.55 -2.73
CA GLU A 127 7.15 -20.14 -1.86
C GLU A 127 7.73 -18.82 -2.39
N TRP A 128 7.45 -17.75 -1.66
CA TRP A 128 8.00 -16.44 -1.90
C TRP A 128 9.39 -16.38 -1.25
N ALA A 129 10.45 -16.31 -2.06
CA ALA A 129 11.77 -16.00 -1.53
C ALA A 129 11.90 -14.48 -1.37
N ILE A 130 12.26 -14.04 -0.17
CA ILE A 130 12.57 -12.62 0.07
C ILE A 130 13.82 -12.28 -0.73
N ASN A 131 13.78 -11.20 -1.48
CA ASN A 131 14.92 -10.72 -2.25
C ASN A 131 16.12 -10.46 -1.31
N ALA A 132 17.30 -10.98 -1.66
CA ALA A 132 18.50 -10.90 -0.81
C ALA A 132 18.91 -9.44 -0.49
N ARG A 133 18.73 -8.49 -1.45
CA ARG A 133 19.03 -7.07 -1.22
C ARG A 133 18.04 -6.44 -0.24
N PHE A 134 16.75 -6.79 -0.36
CA PHE A 134 15.72 -6.34 0.58
C PHE A 134 15.99 -6.90 1.98
N HIS A 135 16.33 -8.18 2.09
CA HIS A 135 16.70 -8.79 3.37
C HIS A 135 17.94 -8.13 4.01
N ALA A 136 18.94 -7.78 3.18
CA ALA A 136 20.10 -7.04 3.67
C ALA A 136 19.74 -5.67 4.25
N MET A 137 18.76 -4.95 3.64
CA MET A 137 18.24 -3.70 4.19
C MET A 137 17.53 -3.92 5.53
N CYS A 138 16.67 -4.95 5.63
CA CYS A 138 15.99 -5.27 6.89
C CYS A 138 16.99 -5.55 8.01
N ASN A 139 18.05 -6.33 7.72
CA ASN A 139 19.12 -6.63 8.67
C ASN A 139 19.93 -5.38 9.05
N HIS A 140 20.19 -4.48 8.09
CA HIS A 140 20.91 -3.22 8.36
C HIS A 140 20.16 -2.32 9.34
N TYR A 141 18.85 -2.19 9.17
CA TYR A 141 17.99 -1.37 10.02
C TYR A 141 17.41 -2.12 11.23
N LEU A 142 17.64 -3.42 11.34
CA LEU A 142 17.20 -4.30 12.43
C LEU A 142 15.68 -4.32 12.62
N PHE A 143 14.91 -4.39 11.53
CA PHE A 143 13.47 -4.58 11.58
C PHE A 143 13.06 -5.89 10.90
N GLU A 144 11.93 -6.46 11.32
CA GLU A 144 11.35 -7.68 10.77
C GLU A 144 10.34 -7.35 9.66
N PRO A 145 10.50 -7.88 8.42
CA PRO A 145 9.51 -7.66 7.36
C PRO A 145 8.33 -8.62 7.50
N GLU A 146 7.11 -8.08 7.44
CA GLU A 146 5.86 -8.83 7.39
C GLU A 146 5.14 -8.59 6.07
N PHE A 147 4.75 -9.65 5.37
CA PHE A 147 4.01 -9.54 4.11
C PHE A 147 2.55 -9.89 4.32
N CYS A 148 1.65 -8.96 4.01
CA CYS A 148 0.21 -9.20 4.09
C CYS A 148 -0.23 -10.27 3.09
N ASN A 149 -0.95 -11.29 3.56
CA ASN A 149 -1.65 -12.22 2.70
C ASN A 149 -2.85 -11.53 2.02
N ARG A 150 -3.07 -11.78 0.72
CA ARG A 150 -4.20 -11.24 -0.06
C ARG A 150 -5.59 -11.51 0.54
N ALA A 151 -5.70 -12.47 1.44
CA ALA A 151 -6.96 -12.87 2.07
C ALA A 151 -7.33 -12.04 3.32
N ALA A 152 -6.42 -11.21 3.84
CA ALA A 152 -6.62 -10.46 5.09
C ALA A 152 -7.10 -9.02 4.87
N GLY A 153 -8.00 -8.79 3.91
CA GLY A 153 -8.58 -7.46 3.61
C GLY A 153 -9.34 -6.83 4.78
N TRP A 154 -9.66 -7.59 5.83
CA TRP A 154 -10.32 -7.13 7.05
C TRP A 154 -9.37 -6.41 8.02
N GLU A 155 -8.06 -6.63 7.93
CA GLU A 155 -7.05 -5.93 8.72
C GLU A 155 -6.87 -4.46 8.31
N LYS A 156 -7.38 -4.09 7.13
CA LYS A 156 -7.20 -2.77 6.48
C LYS A 156 -8.30 -1.74 6.76
N GLY A 157 -9.45 -2.13 7.29
CA GLY A 157 -10.72 -1.43 7.04
C GLY A 157 -10.96 -0.07 7.70
N VAL A 158 -10.38 0.28 8.86
CA VAL A 158 -10.73 1.52 9.57
C VAL A 158 -9.56 2.51 9.69
N VAL A 159 -8.33 2.02 9.71
CA VAL A 159 -7.13 2.87 9.82
C VAL A 159 -6.79 3.55 8.48
N GLU A 160 -7.19 2.96 7.36
CA GLU A 160 -6.86 3.43 6.01
C GLU A 160 -7.58 4.73 5.62
N LYS A 161 -8.83 4.93 6.02
CA LYS A 161 -9.67 6.00 5.48
C LYS A 161 -9.13 7.41 5.77
N ASN A 162 -8.77 7.71 6.98
CA ASN A 162 -8.32 9.06 7.37
C ASN A 162 -6.92 9.43 6.84
N VAL A 163 -6.04 8.45 6.63
CA VAL A 163 -4.68 8.70 6.11
C VAL A 163 -4.67 8.74 4.60
N GLN A 164 -5.51 7.94 3.93
CA GLN A 164 -5.72 8.07 2.49
C GLN A 164 -6.28 9.44 2.13
N ASP A 165 -7.15 10.03 2.95
CA ASP A 165 -7.70 11.36 2.72
C ASP A 165 -6.62 12.44 2.82
N ARG A 166 -5.71 12.41 3.83
CA ARG A 166 -4.60 13.37 3.95
C ARG A 166 -3.60 13.23 2.80
N ARG A 167 -3.24 12.01 2.40
CA ARG A 167 -2.38 11.78 1.25
C ARG A 167 -3.01 12.31 -0.03
N ARG A 168 -4.29 12.04 -0.27
CA ARG A 168 -5.03 12.57 -1.42
C ARG A 168 -5.06 14.11 -1.42
N GLN A 169 -5.25 14.72 -0.27
CA GLN A 169 -5.22 16.17 -0.14
C GLN A 169 -3.86 16.75 -0.55
N ILE A 170 -2.75 16.18 -0.06
CA ILE A 170 -1.40 16.61 -0.44
C ILE A 170 -1.22 16.49 -1.97
N TRP A 171 -1.66 15.39 -2.59
CA TRP A 171 -1.54 15.21 -4.03
C TRP A 171 -2.47 16.13 -4.83
N HIS A 172 -3.66 16.43 -4.33
CA HIS A 172 -4.53 17.45 -4.94
C HIS A 172 -3.90 18.85 -4.93
N GLU A 173 -3.08 19.16 -3.96
CA GLU A 173 -2.29 20.39 -3.94
C GLU A 173 -1.11 20.28 -4.91
N ALA A 174 -0.35 19.19 -4.84
CA ALA A 174 0.85 18.98 -5.66
C ALA A 174 0.58 19.04 -7.17
N ILE A 175 -0.53 18.46 -7.66
CA ILE A 175 -0.87 18.46 -9.08
C ILE A 175 -1.26 19.85 -9.61
N ARG A 176 -1.69 20.76 -8.75
CA ARG A 176 -2.05 22.14 -9.13
C ARG A 176 -0.83 23.05 -9.22
N MET A 177 0.29 22.64 -8.65
CA MET A 177 1.54 23.36 -8.64
C MET A 177 2.39 23.01 -9.86
N ARG A 178 3.41 23.82 -10.12
CA ARG A 178 4.42 23.58 -11.15
C ARG A 178 5.77 23.47 -10.45
N TRP A 179 6.42 22.34 -10.66
CA TRP A 179 7.67 22.00 -9.99
C TRP A 179 8.85 22.20 -10.93
N GLU A 180 9.92 22.80 -10.43
CA GLU A 180 11.16 22.98 -11.17
C GLU A 180 11.94 21.66 -11.28
N SER A 181 11.85 20.82 -10.25
CA SER A 181 12.50 19.50 -10.24
C SER A 181 11.78 18.53 -9.30
N LEU A 182 12.14 17.25 -9.37
CA LEU A 182 11.70 16.23 -8.44
C LEU A 182 12.19 16.50 -7.01
N ASP A 183 13.40 17.06 -6.87
CA ASP A 183 13.97 17.39 -5.56
C ASP A 183 13.17 18.48 -4.86
N VAL A 184 12.77 19.52 -5.58
CA VAL A 184 11.93 20.61 -5.05
C VAL A 184 10.57 20.05 -4.62
N LEU A 185 9.97 19.16 -5.39
CA LEU A 185 8.74 18.47 -5.00
C LEU A 185 8.96 17.65 -3.71
N ASN A 186 10.05 16.90 -3.62
CA ASN A 186 10.32 16.05 -2.45
C ASN A 186 10.59 16.89 -1.17
N ILE A 187 11.22 18.04 -1.29
CA ILE A 187 11.38 18.99 -0.17
C ILE A 187 10.01 19.45 0.32
N TRP A 188 9.14 19.86 -0.61
CA TRP A 188 7.79 20.30 -0.28
C TRP A 188 6.94 19.15 0.34
N LEU A 189 7.02 17.92 -0.21
CA LEU A 189 6.35 16.75 0.36
C LEU A 189 6.79 16.51 1.81
N ALA A 190 8.10 16.62 2.08
CA ALA A 190 8.65 16.47 3.42
C ALA A 190 8.07 17.50 4.41
N GLU A 191 7.94 18.76 4.00
CA GLU A 191 7.33 19.81 4.82
C GLU A 191 5.84 19.52 5.08
N ARG A 192 5.09 19.11 4.04
CA ARG A 192 3.68 18.76 4.18
C ARG A 192 3.45 17.57 5.10
N CYS A 193 4.32 16.56 5.02
CA CYS A 193 4.26 15.42 5.94
C CYS A 193 4.44 15.88 7.40
N ARG A 194 5.46 16.70 7.70
CA ARG A 194 5.70 17.23 9.05
C ARG A 194 4.53 18.06 9.58
N GLN A 195 3.95 18.94 8.74
CA GLN A 195 2.77 19.73 9.09
C GLN A 195 1.54 18.86 9.41
N ALA A 196 1.44 17.69 8.78
CA ALA A 196 0.34 16.76 9.00
C ALA A 196 0.46 15.92 10.28
N TRP A 197 1.62 15.92 10.95
CA TRP A 197 1.84 15.18 12.21
C TRP A 197 1.34 15.92 13.46
N GLY A 198 1.18 17.24 13.39
CA GLY A 198 0.58 18.10 14.43
C GLY A 198 -0.91 18.04 14.37
#